data_890469c67c56766cf1a8f18b9f52dd39
#
_entry.id   890469c67c56766cf1a8f18b9f52dd39
#
_cell.length_a   1.000
_cell.length_b   1.000
_cell.length_c   1.000
_cell.angle_alpha   90.00
_cell.angle_beta   90.00
_cell.angle_gamma   90.00
#
_symmetry.space_group_name_H-M   'P 1'
#
loop_
_entity.id
_entity.type
_entity.pdbx_description
1 polymer ?
#
loop_
_entity_poly.entity_id
_entity_poly.type
_entity_poly.pdbx_seq_one_letter_code
_entity_poly.pdbx_strand_id
1 'polypeptide(L)'
;MVRDVLLARGGASGAASGLGRAHHDLVKALDSDKIEGYAVGGVIEHELGGNPATRINRRWRSHPKRVRNSLPMMDLLHITDQEQAHLIPENCPIPVSVTVHDLFHLFPRVAEGVEVGEQKPGKVRMKDLEKLRAGLARSDLLICDSNTTLMEVKEHFPDVNSVCVPLGLALEERSPESNPLSKPTWLEDEGKHLLLVGSEEPRKRLDFAIRACRGLSGVILHKIGAESNSDAEKQLKALAAAHGVDLRWQGRVSEGELQAAWQHADGLLFPSIAEGFGYPPLEAMAGGCRVLVADVGSANEIPLTASLLPVDNVMAWNRAIKELPTGRCPESLKRAEEFSSQKFAQNMAKAFDSLF
;
A
#
# COMPACT_ATOMS: atom_id res chain seq x y z
N MET A 1 6.71 -1.65 -32.02
CA MET A 1 5.55 -2.59 -31.95
C MET A 1 5.04 -2.49 -30.53
N VAL A 2 3.74 -2.30 -30.34
CA VAL A 2 3.14 -2.29 -28.99
C VAL A 2 2.91 -3.74 -28.59
N ARG A 3 3.26 -4.09 -27.34
CA ARG A 3 3.12 -5.43 -26.76
C ARG A 3 1.86 -5.54 -25.91
N ASP A 4 1.12 -6.60 -26.10
CA ASP A 4 -0.11 -6.88 -25.36
C ASP A 4 0.17 -7.58 -24.01
N VAL A 5 -0.18 -6.92 -22.91
CA VAL A 5 0.01 -7.42 -21.53
C VAL A 5 -1.26 -8.06 -21.01
N LEU A 6 -1.18 -9.34 -20.62
CA LEU A 6 -2.23 -10.00 -19.85
C LEU A 6 -2.04 -9.70 -18.36
N LEU A 7 -2.92 -8.92 -17.81
CA LEU A 7 -2.95 -8.66 -16.36
C LEU A 7 -3.78 -9.73 -15.64
N ALA A 8 -3.20 -10.40 -14.65
CA ALA A 8 -3.91 -11.39 -13.87
C ALA A 8 -3.84 -11.08 -12.36
N ARG A 9 -5.01 -11.09 -11.71
CA ARG A 9 -5.15 -10.94 -10.27
C ARG A 9 -6.18 -11.90 -9.69
N GLY A 10 -6.37 -11.87 -8.37
CA GLY A 10 -7.37 -12.66 -7.66
C GLY A 10 -8.78 -12.10 -7.78
N GLY A 11 -9.42 -11.84 -6.65
CA GLY A 11 -10.75 -11.23 -6.60
C GLY A 11 -10.73 -9.77 -7.03
N ALA A 12 -11.80 -9.35 -7.69
CA ALA A 12 -12.01 -7.97 -8.12
C ALA A 12 -12.20 -7.04 -6.90
N SER A 13 -11.10 -6.64 -6.27
CA SER A 13 -11.11 -5.64 -5.19
C SER A 13 -11.16 -4.23 -5.79
N GLY A 14 -11.97 -3.35 -5.19
CA GLY A 14 -12.05 -1.95 -5.62
C GLY A 14 -10.81 -1.14 -5.26
N ALA A 15 -10.66 0.04 -5.86
CA ALA A 15 -9.55 0.96 -5.64
C ALA A 15 -9.44 1.53 -4.21
N ALA A 16 -10.41 1.25 -3.34
CA ALA A 16 -10.38 1.66 -1.93
C ALA A 16 -9.36 0.88 -1.07
N SER A 17 -8.82 -0.25 -1.57
CA SER A 17 -7.72 -0.97 -0.93
C SER A 17 -6.40 -0.65 -1.61
N GLY A 18 -5.28 -0.69 -0.87
CA GLY A 18 -3.96 -0.42 -1.45
C GLY A 18 -3.64 -1.32 -2.65
N LEU A 19 -3.89 -2.63 -2.54
CA LEU A 19 -3.71 -3.59 -3.64
C LEU A 19 -4.64 -3.32 -4.83
N GLY A 20 -5.92 -3.01 -4.53
CA GLY A 20 -6.89 -2.65 -5.58
C GLY A 20 -6.48 -1.39 -6.32
N ARG A 21 -6.01 -0.37 -5.60
CA ARG A 21 -5.52 0.88 -6.19
C ARG A 21 -4.32 0.62 -7.09
N ALA A 22 -3.28 -0.08 -6.62
CA ALA A 22 -2.08 -0.38 -7.42
C ALA A 22 -2.44 -1.08 -8.74
N HIS A 23 -3.37 -2.04 -8.71
CA HIS A 23 -3.87 -2.69 -9.90
C HIS A 23 -4.60 -1.71 -10.85
N HIS A 24 -5.54 -0.91 -10.33
CA HIS A 24 -6.30 0.03 -11.17
C HIS A 24 -5.42 1.13 -11.76
N ASP A 25 -4.43 1.62 -11.02
CA ASP A 25 -3.47 2.62 -11.51
C ASP A 25 -2.59 2.04 -12.62
N LEU A 26 -2.17 0.77 -12.51
CA LEU A 26 -1.44 0.08 -13.56
C LEU A 26 -2.29 -0.12 -14.82
N VAL A 27 -3.55 -0.58 -14.68
CA VAL A 27 -4.50 -0.69 -15.80
C VAL A 27 -4.68 0.67 -16.49
N LYS A 28 -4.96 1.72 -15.70
CA LYS A 28 -5.12 3.09 -16.21
C LYS A 28 -3.87 3.59 -16.96
N ALA A 29 -2.68 3.27 -16.46
CA ALA A 29 -1.42 3.66 -17.09
C ALA A 29 -1.19 2.94 -18.43
N LEU A 30 -1.54 1.67 -18.53
CA LEU A 30 -1.46 0.89 -19.79
C LEU A 30 -2.54 1.34 -20.79
N ASP A 31 -3.80 1.50 -20.35
CA ASP A 31 -4.92 1.93 -21.23
C ASP A 31 -4.76 3.35 -21.78
N SER A 32 -4.00 4.21 -21.07
CA SER A 32 -3.76 5.60 -21.47
C SER A 32 -2.40 5.78 -22.20
N ASP A 33 -1.78 4.72 -22.68
CA ASP A 33 -0.48 4.70 -23.40
C ASP A 33 0.68 5.37 -22.61
N LYS A 34 0.56 5.45 -21.27
CA LYS A 34 1.61 6.04 -20.42
C LYS A 34 2.81 5.11 -20.21
N ILE A 35 2.59 3.79 -20.30
CA ILE A 35 3.65 2.79 -20.28
C ILE A 35 4.05 2.52 -21.73
N GLU A 36 5.05 3.25 -22.19
CA GLU A 36 5.48 3.26 -23.59
C GLU A 36 5.81 1.85 -24.10
N GLY A 37 5.25 1.48 -25.23
CA GLY A 37 5.47 0.18 -25.88
C GLY A 37 4.59 -0.95 -25.38
N TYR A 38 3.67 -0.70 -24.44
CA TYR A 38 2.80 -1.71 -23.83
C TYR A 38 1.34 -1.26 -23.77
N ALA A 39 0.41 -2.20 -23.99
CA ALA A 39 -1.03 -1.98 -23.88
C ALA A 39 -1.70 -3.12 -23.09
N VAL A 40 -2.92 -2.88 -22.60
CA VAL A 40 -3.73 -3.92 -21.97
C VAL A 40 -4.26 -4.87 -23.03
N GLY A 41 -3.70 -6.08 -23.13
CA GLY A 41 -4.23 -7.16 -23.96
C GLY A 41 -5.41 -7.88 -23.31
N GLY A 42 -5.49 -7.86 -21.99
CA GLY A 42 -6.61 -8.43 -21.23
C GLY A 42 -6.42 -8.34 -19.72
N VAL A 43 -7.54 -8.40 -18.99
CA VAL A 43 -7.57 -8.47 -17.53
C VAL A 43 -8.29 -9.73 -17.09
N ILE A 44 -7.63 -10.57 -16.30
CA ILE A 44 -8.19 -11.79 -15.73
C ILE A 44 -8.33 -11.63 -14.23
N GLU A 45 -9.56 -11.57 -13.78
CA GLU A 45 -9.95 -11.47 -12.38
C GLU A 45 -11.21 -12.30 -12.12
N HIS A 46 -11.64 -12.44 -10.88
CA HIS A 46 -12.89 -13.12 -10.56
C HIS A 46 -13.71 -12.35 -9.53
N GLU A 47 -15.01 -12.55 -9.52
CA GLU A 47 -15.90 -12.00 -8.51
C GLU A 47 -15.52 -12.51 -7.11
N LEU A 48 -15.70 -11.65 -6.13
CA LEU A 48 -15.54 -12.00 -4.71
C LEU A 48 -16.73 -12.86 -4.24
N GLY A 49 -16.50 -13.71 -3.23
CA GLY A 49 -17.56 -14.53 -2.63
C GLY A 49 -17.58 -15.99 -3.11
N GLY A 50 -18.69 -16.67 -2.83
CA GLY A 50 -18.89 -18.10 -3.04
C GLY A 50 -18.62 -18.95 -1.79
N ASN A 51 -19.16 -20.19 -1.78
CA ASN A 51 -18.93 -21.16 -0.72
C ASN A 51 -17.47 -21.67 -0.73
N PRO A 52 -16.99 -22.33 0.35
CA PRO A 52 -15.61 -22.80 0.43
C PRO A 52 -15.16 -23.70 -0.72
N ALA A 53 -16.01 -24.62 -1.19
CA ALA A 53 -15.69 -25.50 -2.30
C ALA A 53 -15.53 -24.73 -3.63
N THR A 54 -16.44 -23.78 -3.90
CA THR A 54 -16.34 -22.89 -5.06
C THR A 54 -15.07 -22.06 -5.02
N ARG A 55 -14.70 -21.51 -3.84
CA ARG A 55 -13.48 -20.70 -3.66
C ARG A 55 -12.23 -21.53 -3.93
N ILE A 56 -12.15 -22.76 -3.41
CA ILE A 56 -11.01 -23.67 -3.63
C ILE A 56 -10.91 -24.07 -5.11
N ASN A 57 -12.02 -24.46 -5.73
CA ASN A 57 -12.04 -24.80 -7.17
C ASN A 57 -11.63 -23.61 -8.04
N ARG A 58 -12.12 -22.40 -7.69
CA ARG A 58 -11.75 -21.16 -8.38
C ARG A 58 -10.24 -20.94 -8.28
N ARG A 59 -9.70 -20.89 -7.07
CA ARG A 59 -8.28 -20.59 -6.82
C ARG A 59 -7.34 -21.60 -7.49
N TRP A 60 -7.64 -22.89 -7.44
CA TRP A 60 -6.67 -23.91 -7.86
C TRP A 60 -6.92 -24.54 -9.22
N ARG A 61 -8.09 -24.30 -9.85
CA ARG A 61 -8.44 -24.93 -11.13
C ARG A 61 -8.98 -23.94 -12.16
N SER A 62 -10.16 -23.35 -11.93
CA SER A 62 -10.83 -22.58 -12.98
C SER A 62 -10.12 -21.28 -13.32
N HIS A 63 -9.57 -20.57 -12.31
CA HIS A 63 -8.87 -19.31 -12.52
C HIS A 63 -7.51 -19.51 -13.21
N PRO A 64 -6.61 -20.42 -12.76
CA PRO A 64 -5.39 -20.75 -13.50
C PRO A 64 -5.63 -21.23 -14.93
N LYS A 65 -6.73 -21.98 -15.16
CA LYS A 65 -7.12 -22.41 -16.52
C LYS A 65 -7.47 -21.22 -17.41
N ARG A 66 -8.21 -20.24 -16.88
CA ARG A 66 -8.54 -19.02 -17.63
C ARG A 66 -7.29 -18.24 -18.04
N VAL A 67 -6.36 -18.04 -17.11
CA VAL A 67 -5.08 -17.39 -17.41
C VAL A 67 -4.36 -18.12 -18.53
N ARG A 68 -4.16 -19.44 -18.41
CA ARG A 68 -3.49 -20.26 -19.42
C ARG A 68 -4.15 -20.16 -20.81
N ASN A 69 -5.47 -20.15 -20.87
CA ASN A 69 -6.21 -20.10 -22.14
C ASN A 69 -6.07 -18.73 -22.84
N SER A 70 -5.73 -17.67 -22.12
CA SER A 70 -5.56 -16.32 -22.66
C SER A 70 -4.14 -16.00 -23.14
N LEU A 71 -3.13 -16.83 -22.78
CA LEU A 71 -1.71 -16.59 -23.12
C LEU A 71 -1.40 -16.53 -24.64
N PRO A 72 -2.01 -17.36 -25.52
CA PRO A 72 -1.58 -17.44 -26.92
C PRO A 72 -1.69 -16.13 -27.73
N MET A 73 -2.41 -15.15 -27.21
CA MET A 73 -2.64 -13.86 -27.87
C MET A 73 -1.86 -12.71 -27.21
N MET A 74 -0.98 -13.03 -26.25
CA MET A 74 -0.33 -12.04 -25.40
C MET A 74 1.19 -12.12 -25.54
N ASP A 75 1.86 -10.99 -25.29
CA ASP A 75 3.32 -10.89 -25.32
C ASP A 75 3.93 -11.00 -23.92
N LEU A 76 3.19 -10.63 -22.88
CA LEU A 76 3.63 -10.62 -21.48
C LEU A 76 2.48 -11.05 -20.56
N LEU A 77 2.76 -11.95 -19.61
CA LEU A 77 1.90 -12.20 -18.45
C LEU A 77 2.41 -11.37 -17.25
N HIS A 78 1.58 -10.47 -16.75
CA HIS A 78 1.88 -9.74 -15.51
C HIS A 78 0.88 -10.09 -14.40
N ILE A 79 1.39 -10.67 -13.31
CA ILE A 79 0.63 -10.93 -12.09
C ILE A 79 0.72 -9.70 -11.19
N THR A 80 -0.41 -9.05 -10.92
CA THR A 80 -0.42 -7.75 -10.23
C THR A 80 -0.36 -7.83 -8.69
N ASP A 81 -0.17 -9.04 -8.14
CA ASP A 81 -0.13 -9.30 -6.70
C ASP A 81 0.58 -10.64 -6.43
N GLN A 82 1.61 -10.67 -5.59
CA GLN A 82 2.36 -11.87 -5.20
C GLN A 82 1.47 -13.00 -4.66
N GLU A 83 0.34 -12.68 -4.02
CA GLU A 83 -0.63 -13.66 -3.53
C GLU A 83 -1.34 -14.42 -4.66
N GLN A 84 -1.10 -14.04 -5.90
CA GLN A 84 -1.64 -14.70 -7.09
C GLN A 84 -0.57 -15.39 -7.96
N ALA A 85 0.67 -15.49 -7.50
CA ALA A 85 1.76 -16.12 -8.25
C ALA A 85 1.50 -17.59 -8.63
N HIS A 86 0.58 -18.28 -7.94
CA HIS A 86 0.10 -19.62 -8.31
C HIS A 86 -0.60 -19.67 -9.68
N LEU A 87 -0.97 -18.51 -10.26
CA LEU A 87 -1.56 -18.41 -11.59
C LEU A 87 -0.55 -18.62 -12.72
N ILE A 88 0.75 -18.51 -12.42
CA ILE A 88 1.83 -18.71 -13.39
C ILE A 88 1.90 -20.19 -13.78
N PRO A 89 1.72 -20.55 -15.07
CA PRO A 89 1.86 -21.92 -15.52
C PRO A 89 3.29 -22.47 -15.31
N GLU A 90 3.43 -23.78 -15.14
CA GLU A 90 4.75 -24.43 -15.01
C GLU A 90 5.62 -24.21 -16.26
N ASN A 91 5.01 -24.20 -17.44
CA ASN A 91 5.66 -23.90 -18.71
C ASN A 91 4.93 -22.74 -19.37
N CYS A 92 5.20 -21.51 -18.92
CA CYS A 92 4.64 -20.32 -19.54
C CYS A 92 5.35 -20.05 -20.88
N PRO A 93 4.62 -19.91 -22.00
CA PRO A 93 5.25 -19.73 -23.31
C PRO A 93 5.70 -18.29 -23.58
N ILE A 94 5.38 -17.34 -22.72
CA ILE A 94 5.70 -15.91 -22.83
C ILE A 94 6.37 -15.44 -21.53
N PRO A 95 7.12 -14.33 -21.54
CA PRO A 95 7.70 -13.74 -20.34
C PRO A 95 6.67 -13.49 -19.24
N VAL A 96 7.11 -13.61 -18.00
CA VAL A 96 6.26 -13.45 -16.81
C VAL A 96 6.87 -12.45 -15.83
N SER A 97 6.10 -11.45 -15.44
CA SER A 97 6.45 -10.57 -14.33
C SER A 97 5.40 -10.62 -13.22
N VAL A 98 5.83 -10.31 -12.00
CA VAL A 98 4.95 -10.26 -10.81
C VAL A 98 5.23 -8.98 -10.04
N THR A 99 4.18 -8.21 -9.70
CA THR A 99 4.31 -7.18 -8.66
C THR A 99 4.32 -7.81 -7.28
N VAL A 100 5.33 -7.48 -6.49
CA VAL A 100 5.49 -7.91 -5.10
C VAL A 100 5.32 -6.71 -4.19
N HIS A 101 4.15 -6.62 -3.55
CA HIS A 101 3.83 -5.54 -2.62
C HIS A 101 4.51 -5.75 -1.26
N ASP A 102 4.49 -6.97 -0.76
CA ASP A 102 5.16 -7.41 0.45
C ASP A 102 5.35 -8.95 0.43
N LEU A 103 6.06 -9.48 1.43
CA LEU A 103 6.24 -10.92 1.60
C LEU A 103 5.72 -11.41 2.97
N PHE A 104 4.89 -10.63 3.67
CA PHE A 104 4.47 -10.91 5.05
C PHE A 104 3.80 -12.27 5.24
N HIS A 105 2.95 -12.67 4.29
CA HIS A 105 2.28 -13.97 4.36
C HIS A 105 3.16 -15.15 3.95
N LEU A 106 4.10 -14.91 3.03
CA LEU A 106 5.04 -15.93 2.57
C LEU A 106 6.16 -16.18 3.59
N PHE A 107 6.61 -15.12 4.26
CA PHE A 107 7.69 -15.13 5.24
C PHE A 107 7.27 -14.33 6.48
N PRO A 108 6.36 -14.88 7.31
CA PRO A 108 5.89 -14.21 8.51
C PRO A 108 7.04 -14.01 9.50
N ARG A 109 7.02 -12.87 10.19
CA ARG A 109 8.09 -12.47 11.11
C ARG A 109 7.55 -11.73 12.33
N VAL A 110 8.40 -11.52 13.31
CA VAL A 110 8.14 -10.59 14.41
C VAL A 110 8.97 -9.33 14.14
N ALA A 111 8.31 -8.18 14.04
CA ALA A 111 8.93 -6.88 13.90
C ALA A 111 8.54 -6.03 15.11
N GLU A 112 9.53 -5.46 15.81
CA GLU A 112 9.30 -4.61 16.99
C GLU A 112 8.32 -5.25 18.03
N GLY A 113 8.44 -6.56 18.24
CA GLY A 113 7.58 -7.32 19.15
C GLY A 113 6.16 -7.60 18.63
N VAL A 114 5.84 -7.25 17.40
CA VAL A 114 4.53 -7.47 16.77
C VAL A 114 4.64 -8.55 15.70
N GLU A 115 3.69 -9.50 15.73
CA GLU A 115 3.58 -10.51 14.68
C GLU A 115 3.10 -9.88 13.37
N VAL A 116 3.86 -10.08 12.29
CA VAL A 116 3.54 -9.62 10.93
C VAL A 116 3.42 -10.85 10.03
N GLY A 117 2.28 -10.95 9.35
CA GLY A 117 1.92 -12.13 8.56
C GLY A 117 1.26 -13.23 9.41
N GLU A 118 0.87 -14.31 8.75
CA GLU A 118 0.19 -15.44 9.38
C GLU A 118 1.20 -16.43 9.97
N GLN A 119 1.46 -16.39 11.29
CA GLN A 119 2.49 -17.20 11.97
C GLN A 119 2.18 -18.71 11.96
N LYS A 120 0.89 -19.08 11.96
CA LYS A 120 0.45 -20.48 12.06
C LYS A 120 -0.60 -20.81 11.00
N PRO A 121 -0.21 -20.86 9.70
CA PRO A 121 -1.15 -21.17 8.63
C PRO A 121 -1.68 -22.62 8.76
N GLY A 122 -2.96 -22.80 8.49
CA GLY A 122 -3.58 -24.13 8.42
C GLY A 122 -3.06 -24.93 7.21
N LYS A 123 -3.25 -26.26 7.19
CA LYS A 123 -2.72 -27.16 6.15
C LYS A 123 -3.07 -26.75 4.71
N VAL A 124 -4.27 -26.23 4.49
CA VAL A 124 -4.70 -25.77 3.15
C VAL A 124 -3.92 -24.50 2.76
N ARG A 125 -3.76 -23.57 3.70
CA ARG A 125 -2.98 -22.33 3.48
C ARG A 125 -1.50 -22.64 3.26
N MET A 126 -0.92 -23.60 4.00
CA MET A 126 0.47 -24.03 3.77
C MET A 126 0.70 -24.49 2.32
N LYS A 127 -0.20 -25.36 1.79
CA LYS A 127 -0.12 -25.79 0.38
C LYS A 127 -0.30 -24.64 -0.61
N ASP A 128 -1.11 -23.67 -0.25
CA ASP A 128 -1.29 -22.46 -1.05
C ASP A 128 -0.01 -21.62 -1.07
N LEU A 129 0.60 -21.39 0.09
CA LEU A 129 1.88 -20.68 0.22
C LEU A 129 3.03 -21.36 -0.55
N GLU A 130 3.08 -22.71 -0.54
CA GLU A 130 4.03 -23.46 -1.35
C GLU A 130 3.86 -23.19 -2.85
N LYS A 131 2.61 -23.14 -3.34
CA LYS A 131 2.31 -22.79 -4.74
C LYS A 131 2.67 -21.35 -5.09
N LEU A 132 2.47 -20.41 -4.15
CA LEU A 132 2.87 -19.03 -4.33
C LEU A 132 4.38 -18.90 -4.46
N ARG A 133 5.15 -19.50 -3.54
CA ARG A 133 6.63 -19.53 -3.61
C ARG A 133 7.12 -20.16 -4.92
N ALA A 134 6.55 -21.30 -5.31
CA ALA A 134 6.88 -21.94 -6.58
C ALA A 134 6.51 -21.08 -7.79
N GLY A 135 5.43 -20.30 -7.72
CA GLY A 135 5.03 -19.34 -8.74
C GLY A 135 6.02 -18.20 -8.87
N LEU A 136 6.39 -17.55 -7.74
CA LEU A 136 7.39 -16.48 -7.72
C LEU A 136 8.75 -16.95 -8.24
N ALA A 137 9.18 -18.15 -7.85
CA ALA A 137 10.43 -18.73 -8.31
C ALA A 137 10.46 -19.06 -9.82
N ARG A 138 9.31 -19.11 -10.50
CA ARG A 138 9.18 -19.35 -11.94
C ARG A 138 9.00 -18.07 -12.76
N SER A 139 8.86 -16.93 -12.13
CA SER A 139 8.73 -15.67 -12.85
C SER A 139 10.10 -15.24 -13.42
N ASP A 140 10.07 -14.50 -14.51
CA ASP A 140 11.27 -13.94 -15.13
C ASP A 140 11.69 -12.63 -14.46
N LEU A 141 10.72 -11.90 -13.85
CA LEU A 141 10.95 -10.63 -13.18
C LEU A 141 10.01 -10.43 -11.99
N LEU A 142 10.56 -10.08 -10.83
CA LEU A 142 9.83 -9.60 -9.66
C LEU A 142 9.97 -8.08 -9.55
N ILE A 143 8.83 -7.36 -9.56
CA ILE A 143 8.76 -5.90 -9.49
C ILE A 143 8.29 -5.53 -8.10
N CYS A 144 9.14 -4.88 -7.31
CA CYS A 144 8.89 -4.55 -5.91
C CYS A 144 8.53 -3.07 -5.76
N ASP A 145 7.55 -2.75 -4.90
CA ASP A 145 7.09 -1.37 -4.68
C ASP A 145 8.09 -0.53 -3.87
N SER A 146 9.02 -1.17 -3.16
CA SER A 146 10.00 -0.52 -2.29
C SER A 146 11.34 -1.24 -2.32
N ASN A 147 12.41 -0.55 -1.94
CA ASN A 147 13.73 -1.17 -1.78
C ASN A 147 13.74 -2.18 -0.62
N THR A 148 12.97 -1.93 0.44
CA THR A 148 12.78 -2.88 1.55
C THR A 148 12.23 -4.20 1.02
N THR A 149 11.16 -4.18 0.24
CA THR A 149 10.59 -5.39 -0.39
C THR A 149 11.58 -6.02 -1.39
N LEU A 150 12.31 -5.20 -2.15
CA LEU A 150 13.35 -5.70 -3.07
C LEU A 150 14.45 -6.48 -2.35
N MET A 151 14.90 -6.00 -1.19
CA MET A 151 15.92 -6.70 -0.40
C MET A 151 15.41 -8.04 0.12
N GLU A 152 14.16 -8.09 0.61
CA GLU A 152 13.51 -9.35 1.03
C GLU A 152 13.35 -10.32 -0.16
N VAL A 153 12.96 -9.81 -1.33
CA VAL A 153 12.87 -10.63 -2.55
C VAL A 153 14.21 -11.21 -2.94
N LYS A 154 15.29 -10.43 -2.91
CA LYS A 154 16.64 -10.92 -3.21
C LYS A 154 17.16 -11.96 -2.22
N GLU A 155 16.74 -11.87 -0.96
CA GLU A 155 17.07 -12.87 0.07
C GLU A 155 16.36 -14.21 -0.20
N HIS A 156 15.07 -14.16 -0.55
CA HIS A 156 14.23 -15.35 -0.64
C HIS A 156 14.15 -15.94 -2.06
N PHE A 157 14.41 -15.15 -3.10
CA PHE A 157 14.37 -15.53 -4.51
C PHE A 157 15.61 -15.03 -5.27
N PRO A 158 16.84 -15.42 -4.83
CA PRO A 158 18.09 -14.88 -5.37
C PRO A 158 18.32 -15.18 -6.86
N ASP A 159 17.69 -16.23 -7.38
CA ASP A 159 17.84 -16.66 -8.77
C ASP A 159 16.84 -15.97 -9.73
N VAL A 160 15.91 -15.16 -9.21
CA VAL A 160 14.93 -14.44 -10.02
C VAL A 160 15.34 -12.97 -10.16
N ASN A 161 15.31 -12.46 -11.40
CA ASN A 161 15.56 -11.04 -11.61
C ASN A 161 14.54 -10.20 -10.84
N SER A 162 15.02 -9.13 -10.20
CA SER A 162 14.15 -8.27 -9.41
C SER A 162 14.53 -6.81 -9.50
N VAL A 163 13.54 -5.91 -9.49
CA VAL A 163 13.71 -4.47 -9.63
C VAL A 163 12.75 -3.74 -8.70
N CYS A 164 13.15 -2.56 -8.22
CA CYS A 164 12.26 -1.66 -7.48
C CYS A 164 11.59 -0.68 -8.45
N VAL A 165 10.27 -0.66 -8.44
CA VAL A 165 9.43 0.32 -9.12
C VAL A 165 8.43 0.88 -8.12
N PRO A 166 8.75 1.99 -7.45
CA PRO A 166 7.85 2.60 -6.48
C PRO A 166 6.51 2.95 -7.11
N LEU A 167 5.44 2.74 -6.37
CA LEU A 167 4.09 3.12 -6.81
C LEU A 167 3.99 4.65 -6.97
N GLY A 168 3.11 5.09 -7.87
CA GLY A 168 2.92 6.49 -8.19
C GLY A 168 1.51 6.98 -7.93
N LEU A 169 1.37 8.32 -7.86
CA LEU A 169 0.08 9.00 -7.76
C LEU A 169 -0.11 9.99 -8.91
N ALA A 170 -1.36 10.17 -9.33
CA ALA A 170 -1.77 11.28 -10.21
C ALA A 170 -1.79 12.58 -9.37
N LEU A 171 -0.67 13.29 -9.35
CA LEU A 171 -0.47 14.42 -8.46
C LEU A 171 -1.35 15.61 -8.84
N GLU A 172 -1.65 15.80 -10.12
CA GLU A 172 -2.53 16.86 -10.62
C GLU A 172 -3.95 16.75 -10.03
N GLU A 173 -4.39 15.53 -9.72
CA GLU A 173 -5.70 15.27 -9.12
C GLU A 173 -5.68 15.50 -7.59
N ARG A 174 -4.51 15.65 -6.96
CA ARG A 174 -4.32 15.64 -5.50
C ARG A 174 -3.71 16.91 -4.94
N SER A 175 -2.91 17.60 -5.71
CA SER A 175 -2.26 18.83 -5.27
C SER A 175 -3.31 19.92 -4.96
N PRO A 176 -3.18 20.63 -3.83
CA PRO A 176 -4.06 21.76 -3.51
C PRO A 176 -3.93 22.93 -4.46
N GLU A 177 -2.88 22.97 -5.27
CA GLU A 177 -2.66 24.02 -6.28
C GLU A 177 -3.49 23.79 -7.54
N SER A 178 -3.56 22.53 -8.00
CA SER A 178 -4.32 22.14 -9.20
C SER A 178 -5.75 21.70 -8.90
N ASN A 179 -6.01 21.19 -7.71
CA ASN A 179 -7.33 20.71 -7.27
C ASN A 179 -7.62 21.12 -5.81
N PRO A 180 -7.89 22.43 -5.55
CA PRO A 180 -8.22 22.90 -4.21
C PRO A 180 -9.57 22.35 -3.74
N LEU A 181 -9.60 21.73 -2.55
CA LEU A 181 -10.80 21.17 -1.95
C LEU A 181 -11.23 21.96 -0.71
N SER A 182 -12.53 21.97 -0.42
CA SER A 182 -13.06 22.59 0.79
C SER A 182 -12.66 21.81 2.03
N LYS A 183 -12.39 22.53 3.11
CA LYS A 183 -12.05 21.93 4.41
C LYS A 183 -13.22 21.05 4.92
N PRO A 184 -12.98 19.81 5.31
CA PRO A 184 -14.02 18.97 5.92
C PRO A 184 -14.53 19.58 7.23
N THR A 185 -15.83 19.49 7.48
CA THR A 185 -16.46 20.08 8.69
C THR A 185 -15.89 19.52 10.00
N TRP A 186 -15.46 18.28 10.01
CA TRP A 186 -14.85 17.66 11.18
C TRP A 186 -13.40 18.12 11.46
N LEU A 187 -12.82 18.99 10.62
CA LEU A 187 -11.55 19.68 10.85
C LEU A 187 -11.73 21.17 11.22
N GLU A 188 -12.96 21.66 11.38
CA GLU A 188 -13.23 23.10 11.58
C GLU A 188 -12.93 23.59 13.01
N ASP A 189 -12.91 22.70 14.01
CA ASP A 189 -12.60 23.08 15.39
C ASP A 189 -11.23 23.72 15.54
N GLU A 190 -11.07 24.53 16.58
CA GLU A 190 -9.76 25.08 16.92
C GLU A 190 -8.82 23.99 17.45
N GLY A 191 -7.60 23.96 16.92
CA GLY A 191 -6.58 23.02 17.35
C GLY A 191 -5.67 22.55 16.23
N LYS A 192 -4.70 21.70 16.59
CA LYS A 192 -3.82 21.03 15.65
C LYS A 192 -4.45 19.69 15.28
N HIS A 193 -4.82 19.55 14.02
CA HIS A 193 -5.50 18.35 13.50
C HIS A 193 -4.48 17.34 12.94
N LEU A 194 -4.38 16.20 13.58
CA LEU A 194 -3.52 15.10 13.14
C LEU A 194 -4.34 13.90 12.67
N LEU A 195 -3.88 13.25 11.63
CA LEU A 195 -4.56 12.10 11.03
C LEU A 195 -3.84 10.80 11.36
N LEU A 196 -4.63 9.75 11.61
CA LEU A 196 -4.24 8.34 11.66
C LEU A 196 -5.08 7.59 10.64
N VAL A 197 -4.49 7.10 9.56
CA VAL A 197 -5.22 6.45 8.46
C VAL A 197 -4.83 4.98 8.36
N GLY A 198 -5.83 4.10 8.38
CA GLY A 198 -5.66 2.67 8.24
C GLY A 198 -6.55 1.83 9.17
N SER A 199 -6.36 0.51 9.11
CA SER A 199 -7.02 -0.48 9.97
C SER A 199 -6.41 -0.53 11.37
N GLU A 200 -7.07 -1.25 12.29
CA GLU A 200 -6.62 -1.47 13.67
C GLU A 200 -5.63 -2.64 13.79
N GLU A 201 -4.96 -3.01 12.72
CA GLU A 201 -3.94 -4.05 12.76
C GLU A 201 -2.78 -3.66 13.69
N PRO A 202 -2.26 -4.58 14.52
CA PRO A 202 -1.18 -4.28 15.48
C PRO A 202 0.06 -3.63 14.86
N ARG A 203 0.42 -4.00 13.63
CA ARG A 203 1.56 -3.42 12.91
C ARG A 203 1.41 -1.93 12.60
N LYS A 204 0.17 -1.39 12.61
CA LYS A 204 -0.11 0.04 12.40
C LYS A 204 0.14 0.88 13.66
N ARG A 205 0.25 0.26 14.83
CA ARG A 205 0.62 0.87 16.12
C ARG A 205 -0.19 2.13 16.46
N LEU A 206 -1.51 2.07 16.29
CA LEU A 206 -2.39 3.20 16.63
C LEU A 206 -2.33 3.56 18.13
N ASP A 207 -2.12 2.56 18.99
CA ASP A 207 -1.89 2.74 20.44
C ASP A 207 -0.63 3.57 20.73
N PHE A 208 0.43 3.38 19.94
CA PHE A 208 1.66 4.16 20.07
C PHE A 208 1.43 5.64 19.70
N ALA A 209 0.70 5.93 18.60
CA ALA A 209 0.35 7.29 18.22
C ALA A 209 -0.48 7.99 19.31
N ILE A 210 -1.45 7.30 19.91
CA ILE A 210 -2.24 7.83 21.04
C ILE A 210 -1.32 8.19 22.19
N ARG A 211 -0.40 7.31 22.58
CA ARG A 211 0.56 7.57 23.67
C ARG A 211 1.48 8.75 23.34
N ALA A 212 1.87 8.91 22.07
CA ALA A 212 2.68 10.04 21.63
C ALA A 212 1.95 11.39 21.74
N CYS A 213 0.63 11.41 21.69
CA CYS A 213 -0.18 12.62 21.89
C CYS A 213 -0.46 12.95 23.35
N ARG A 214 -0.04 12.11 24.32
CA ARG A 214 -0.30 12.34 25.74
C ARG A 214 0.25 13.70 26.23
N GLY A 215 -0.61 14.46 26.92
CA GLY A 215 -0.24 15.74 27.53
C GLY A 215 -0.09 16.90 26.54
N LEU A 216 -0.47 16.71 25.29
CA LEU A 216 -0.48 17.78 24.28
C LEU A 216 -1.88 18.43 24.24
N SER A 217 -2.00 19.63 24.81
CA SER A 217 -3.24 20.41 24.74
C SER A 217 -3.45 20.97 23.33
N GLY A 218 -4.71 21.03 22.86
CA GLY A 218 -5.06 21.56 21.54
C GLY A 218 -4.66 20.66 20.37
N VAL A 219 -4.27 19.40 20.62
CA VAL A 219 -4.06 18.38 19.56
C VAL A 219 -5.31 17.53 19.47
N ILE A 220 -5.85 17.39 18.27
CA ILE A 220 -7.01 16.57 17.94
C ILE A 220 -6.53 15.46 16.99
N LEU A 221 -6.68 14.21 17.41
CA LEU A 221 -6.25 13.05 16.64
C LEU A 221 -7.46 12.41 15.94
N HIS A 222 -7.47 12.38 14.60
CA HIS A 222 -8.55 11.81 13.80
C HIS A 222 -8.15 10.43 13.27
N LYS A 223 -8.82 9.38 13.73
CA LYS A 223 -8.68 8.04 13.14
C LYS A 223 -9.64 7.88 11.97
N ILE A 224 -9.09 7.58 10.80
CA ILE A 224 -9.81 7.38 9.55
C ILE A 224 -9.60 5.95 9.05
N GLY A 225 -10.66 5.31 8.60
CA GLY A 225 -10.69 3.96 8.07
C GLY A 225 -11.89 3.18 8.59
N ALA A 226 -12.33 2.18 7.83
CA ALA A 226 -13.41 1.29 8.28
C ALA A 226 -13.00 0.58 9.57
N GLU A 227 -13.97 0.36 10.44
CA GLU A 227 -13.81 -0.52 11.57
C GLU A 227 -13.49 -1.93 11.07
N SER A 228 -12.36 -2.47 11.49
CA SER A 228 -11.95 -3.84 11.20
C SER A 228 -12.08 -4.76 12.41
N ASN A 229 -12.11 -4.17 13.63
CA ASN A 229 -12.20 -4.90 14.88
C ASN A 229 -12.81 -4.00 15.97
N SER A 230 -14.07 -4.26 16.35
CA SER A 230 -14.80 -3.47 17.36
C SER A 230 -14.16 -3.50 18.75
N ASP A 231 -13.46 -4.57 19.12
CA ASP A 231 -12.79 -4.66 20.41
C ASP A 231 -11.50 -3.83 20.42
N ALA A 232 -10.76 -3.82 19.31
CA ALA A 232 -9.61 -2.94 19.15
C ALA A 232 -10.02 -1.46 19.17
N GLU A 233 -11.13 -1.08 18.54
CA GLU A 233 -11.66 0.28 18.62
C GLU A 233 -11.96 0.70 20.04
N LYS A 234 -12.68 -0.14 20.82
CA LYS A 234 -13.00 0.13 22.22
C LYS A 234 -11.74 0.31 23.06
N GLN A 235 -10.74 -0.56 22.88
CA GLN A 235 -9.46 -0.48 23.59
C GLN A 235 -8.71 0.81 23.27
N LEU A 236 -8.66 1.21 22.00
CA LEU A 236 -7.99 2.45 21.57
C LEU A 236 -8.71 3.71 22.10
N LYS A 237 -10.04 3.73 22.09
CA LYS A 237 -10.83 4.83 22.72
C LYS A 237 -10.61 4.90 24.23
N ALA A 238 -10.59 3.76 24.92
CA ALA A 238 -10.29 3.71 26.34
C ALA A 238 -8.87 4.19 26.64
N LEU A 239 -7.89 3.80 25.82
CA LEU A 239 -6.51 4.26 25.95
C LEU A 239 -6.41 5.78 25.78
N ALA A 240 -7.07 6.34 24.75
CA ALA A 240 -7.09 7.78 24.50
C ALA A 240 -7.69 8.54 25.69
N ALA A 241 -8.83 8.08 26.24
CA ALA A 241 -9.45 8.65 27.42
C ALA A 241 -8.52 8.61 28.66
N ALA A 242 -7.84 7.47 28.89
CA ALA A 242 -6.90 7.32 30.01
C ALA A 242 -5.68 8.24 29.90
N HIS A 243 -5.29 8.63 28.69
CA HIS A 243 -4.18 9.55 28.46
C HIS A 243 -4.60 11.01 28.22
N GLY A 244 -5.90 11.32 28.26
CA GLY A 244 -6.43 12.67 28.01
C GLY A 244 -6.21 13.15 26.58
N VAL A 245 -6.23 12.23 25.61
CA VAL A 245 -6.07 12.52 24.18
C VAL A 245 -7.43 12.71 23.52
N ASP A 246 -7.65 13.83 22.84
CA ASP A 246 -8.85 14.04 22.00
C ASP A 246 -8.75 13.17 20.75
N LEU A 247 -9.27 11.95 20.83
CA LEU A 247 -9.34 11.00 19.73
C LEU A 247 -10.73 11.00 19.12
N ARG A 248 -10.82 11.39 17.85
CA ARG A 248 -12.05 11.41 17.07
C ARG A 248 -12.06 10.33 16.02
N TRP A 249 -13.04 9.45 16.11
CA TRP A 249 -13.19 8.32 15.20
C TRP A 249 -14.11 8.68 14.03
N GLN A 250 -13.52 8.91 12.84
CA GLN A 250 -14.27 9.34 11.66
C GLN A 250 -14.89 8.16 10.90
N GLY A 251 -14.42 6.93 11.17
CA GLY A 251 -14.84 5.78 10.39
C GLY A 251 -14.37 5.85 8.94
N ARG A 252 -15.17 5.30 8.04
CA ARG A 252 -14.86 5.34 6.60
C ARG A 252 -15.38 6.65 6.01
N VAL A 253 -14.48 7.49 5.54
CA VAL A 253 -14.80 8.70 4.79
C VAL A 253 -14.75 8.43 3.28
N SER A 254 -15.34 9.30 2.47
CA SER A 254 -15.22 9.22 1.03
C SER A 254 -13.79 9.56 0.57
N GLU A 255 -13.41 9.15 -0.63
CA GLU A 255 -12.10 9.48 -1.21
C GLU A 255 -11.90 11.01 -1.31
N GLY A 256 -12.94 11.76 -1.71
CA GLY A 256 -12.89 13.22 -1.76
C GLY A 256 -12.70 13.87 -0.40
N GLU A 257 -13.35 13.36 0.66
CA GLU A 257 -13.15 13.83 2.04
C GLU A 257 -11.75 13.51 2.55
N LEU A 258 -11.22 12.32 2.25
CA LEU A 258 -9.85 11.96 2.63
C LEU A 258 -8.85 12.86 1.92
N GLN A 259 -9.06 13.12 0.64
CA GLN A 259 -8.21 14.02 -0.13
C GLN A 259 -8.26 15.46 0.39
N ALA A 260 -9.45 15.96 0.76
CA ALA A 260 -9.62 17.24 1.42
C ALA A 260 -8.92 17.27 2.79
N ALA A 261 -8.99 16.18 3.55
CA ALA A 261 -8.29 16.08 4.83
C ALA A 261 -6.76 16.19 4.68
N TRP A 262 -6.18 15.59 3.63
CA TRP A 262 -4.76 15.76 3.33
C TRP A 262 -4.36 17.20 3.03
N GLN A 263 -5.26 18.01 2.47
CA GLN A 263 -5.00 19.43 2.17
C GLN A 263 -5.14 20.35 3.37
N HIS A 264 -5.85 19.92 4.42
CA HIS A 264 -6.26 20.82 5.52
C HIS A 264 -5.79 20.36 6.91
N ALA A 265 -5.37 19.13 7.09
CA ALA A 265 -4.80 18.67 8.34
C ALA A 265 -3.35 19.14 8.52
N ASP A 266 -2.92 19.28 9.77
CA ASP A 266 -1.57 19.75 10.10
C ASP A 266 -0.53 18.64 9.96
N GLY A 267 -0.92 17.37 10.08
CA GLY A 267 0.00 16.25 9.94
C GLY A 267 -0.66 14.86 9.92
N LEU A 268 0.08 13.91 9.32
CA LEU A 268 -0.18 12.47 9.42
C LEU A 268 0.79 11.87 10.43
N LEU A 269 0.28 11.08 11.39
CA LEU A 269 1.09 10.18 12.20
C LEU A 269 1.05 8.78 11.59
N PHE A 270 2.21 8.24 11.24
CA PHE A 270 2.31 6.92 10.61
C PHE A 270 3.36 6.04 11.32
N PRO A 271 3.02 5.53 12.53
CA PRO A 271 3.92 4.72 13.34
C PRO A 271 3.99 3.26 12.90
N SER A 272 3.49 2.93 11.72
CA SER A 272 3.48 1.57 11.18
C SER A 272 4.90 1.00 11.05
N ILE A 273 5.06 -0.26 11.48
CA ILE A 273 6.35 -0.96 11.48
C ILE A 273 6.53 -1.94 10.31
N ALA A 274 5.46 -2.19 9.57
CA ALA A 274 5.50 -3.08 8.42
C ALA A 274 4.46 -2.66 7.37
N GLU A 275 4.94 -2.29 6.21
CA GLU A 275 4.16 -1.92 5.03
C GLU A 275 4.82 -2.49 3.77
N GLY A 276 4.03 -2.70 2.73
CA GLY A 276 4.57 -3.01 1.41
C GLY A 276 5.15 -1.78 0.73
N PHE A 277 4.42 -0.65 0.80
CA PHE A 277 4.84 0.63 0.25
C PHE A 277 4.60 1.79 1.22
N GLY A 278 3.34 2.13 1.51
CA GLY A 278 2.98 3.24 2.38
C GLY A 278 2.22 4.34 1.63
N TYR A 279 1.11 4.01 1.00
CA TYR A 279 0.25 4.99 0.33
C TYR A 279 -0.14 6.19 1.22
N PRO A 280 -0.58 6.02 2.50
CA PRO A 280 -1.02 7.17 3.29
C PRO A 280 0.02 8.27 3.47
N PRO A 281 1.31 8.01 3.77
CA PRO A 281 2.34 9.03 3.74
C PRO A 281 2.49 9.75 2.40
N LEU A 282 2.46 9.01 1.29
CA LEU A 282 2.57 9.60 -0.03
C LEU A 282 1.36 10.48 -0.38
N GLU A 283 0.15 10.01 -0.08
CA GLU A 283 -1.09 10.77 -0.30
C GLU A 283 -1.13 12.05 0.54
N ALA A 284 -0.75 11.96 1.81
CA ALA A 284 -0.65 13.10 2.70
C ALA A 284 0.32 14.16 2.14
N MET A 285 1.50 13.72 1.70
CA MET A 285 2.50 14.60 1.10
C MET A 285 2.00 15.23 -0.20
N ALA A 286 1.31 14.48 -1.06
CA ALA A 286 0.70 14.98 -2.30
C ALA A 286 -0.40 16.01 -2.05
N GLY A 287 -1.08 15.96 -0.90
CA GLY A 287 -2.02 16.98 -0.42
C GLY A 287 -1.34 18.16 0.28
N GLY A 288 -0.02 18.15 0.45
CA GLY A 288 0.71 19.18 1.18
C GLY A 288 0.70 19.00 2.71
N CYS A 289 0.20 17.88 3.20
CA CYS A 289 0.23 17.55 4.63
C CYS A 289 1.65 17.15 5.07
N ARG A 290 2.01 17.52 6.31
CA ARG A 290 3.23 17.02 6.94
C ARG A 290 3.06 15.56 7.34
N VAL A 291 4.15 14.82 7.36
CA VAL A 291 4.11 13.42 7.79
C VAL A 291 5.16 13.17 8.87
N LEU A 292 4.80 12.38 9.87
CA LEU A 292 5.70 11.80 10.85
C LEU A 292 5.60 10.29 10.72
N VAL A 293 6.70 9.64 10.32
CA VAL A 293 6.74 8.23 9.93
C VAL A 293 7.77 7.49 10.78
N ALA A 294 7.45 6.27 11.19
CA ALA A 294 8.42 5.41 11.87
C ALA A 294 9.59 5.08 10.94
N ASP A 295 10.82 5.23 11.42
CA ASP A 295 12.04 4.95 10.66
C ASP A 295 12.30 3.44 10.58
N VAL A 296 11.38 2.74 9.91
CA VAL A 296 11.45 1.29 9.71
C VAL A 296 10.55 0.86 8.52
N GLY A 297 10.95 -0.21 7.85
CA GLY A 297 10.18 -0.80 6.75
C GLY A 297 10.12 0.09 5.51
N SER A 298 9.22 -0.26 4.59
CA SER A 298 9.13 0.41 3.27
C SER A 298 8.59 1.84 3.34
N ALA A 299 7.74 2.14 4.32
CA ALA A 299 7.11 3.46 4.42
C ALA A 299 8.13 4.58 4.73
N ASN A 300 9.31 4.26 5.30
CA ASN A 300 10.37 5.23 5.56
C ASN A 300 11.09 5.71 4.29
N GLU A 301 10.93 5.02 3.17
CA GLU A 301 11.51 5.41 1.88
C GLU A 301 10.79 6.60 1.22
N ILE A 302 9.55 6.90 1.66
CA ILE A 302 8.69 7.88 1.03
C ILE A 302 8.98 9.31 1.50
N PRO A 303 8.99 9.64 2.82
CA PRO A 303 9.12 11.01 3.27
C PRO A 303 10.57 11.52 3.23
N LEU A 304 10.73 12.78 3.57
CA LEU A 304 12.05 13.35 3.85
C LEU A 304 12.61 12.77 5.16
N THR A 305 13.92 12.67 5.26
CA THR A 305 14.63 12.15 6.46
C THR A 305 14.22 12.89 7.75
N ALA A 306 13.97 14.20 7.68
CA ALA A 306 13.51 14.99 8.83
C ALA A 306 12.12 14.59 9.36
N SER A 307 11.34 13.84 8.59
CA SER A 307 10.02 13.30 8.98
C SER A 307 10.11 11.92 9.60
N LEU A 308 11.28 11.28 9.62
CA LEU A 308 11.50 9.95 10.17
C LEU A 308 11.77 10.03 11.68
N LEU A 309 11.06 9.20 12.43
CA LEU A 309 11.15 9.17 13.89
C LEU A 309 11.50 7.76 14.40
N PRO A 310 12.25 7.66 15.49
CA PRO A 310 12.59 6.37 16.10
C PRO A 310 11.34 5.55 16.42
N VAL A 311 11.38 4.25 16.13
CA VAL A 311 10.23 3.34 16.18
C VAL A 311 9.59 3.28 17.57
N ASP A 312 10.41 3.19 18.64
CA ASP A 312 9.93 2.97 20.01
C ASP A 312 10.14 4.16 20.96
N ASN A 313 10.38 5.36 20.44
CA ASN A 313 10.63 6.53 21.26
C ASN A 313 9.43 7.47 21.31
N VAL A 314 8.45 7.16 22.18
CA VAL A 314 7.24 7.99 22.41
C VAL A 314 7.58 9.46 22.68
N MET A 315 8.69 9.74 23.40
CA MET A 315 9.07 11.11 23.74
C MET A 315 9.58 11.89 22.52
N ALA A 316 10.28 11.23 21.58
CA ALA A 316 10.69 11.85 20.32
C ALA A 316 9.46 12.22 19.48
N TRP A 317 8.49 11.32 19.37
CA TRP A 317 7.23 11.59 18.68
C TRP A 317 6.43 12.71 19.35
N ASN A 318 6.30 12.70 20.68
CA ASN A 318 5.60 13.75 21.43
C ASN A 318 6.21 15.13 21.15
N ARG A 319 7.55 15.23 21.19
CA ARG A 319 8.26 16.47 20.86
C ARG A 319 8.00 16.89 19.41
N ALA A 320 8.16 15.97 18.44
CA ALA A 320 7.93 16.26 17.03
C ALA A 320 6.48 16.74 16.77
N ILE A 321 5.47 16.11 17.41
CA ILE A 321 4.07 16.52 17.32
C ILE A 321 3.88 17.93 17.89
N LYS A 322 4.47 18.22 19.04
CA LYS A 322 4.39 19.53 19.70
C LYS A 322 4.97 20.62 18.82
N GLU A 323 6.14 20.36 18.22
CA GLU A 323 6.89 21.29 17.37
C GLU A 323 6.39 21.34 15.92
N LEU A 324 5.50 20.41 15.50
CA LEU A 324 4.98 20.34 14.14
C LEU A 324 4.32 21.66 13.75
N PRO A 325 4.79 22.35 12.70
CA PRO A 325 4.14 23.58 12.23
C PRO A 325 2.74 23.28 11.69
N THR A 326 1.84 24.25 11.77
CA THR A 326 0.52 24.17 11.15
C THR A 326 0.56 24.58 9.67
N GLY A 327 -0.47 24.21 8.92
CA GLY A 327 -0.63 24.56 7.52
C GLY A 327 0.21 23.71 6.56
N ARG A 328 0.19 24.06 5.29
CA ARG A 328 0.80 23.29 4.19
C ARG A 328 2.32 23.19 4.28
N CYS A 329 2.85 22.09 3.74
CA CYS A 329 4.28 21.80 3.66
C CYS A 329 4.74 21.73 2.18
N PRO A 330 5.35 22.78 1.63
CA PRO A 330 5.86 22.77 0.26
C PRO A 330 6.91 21.68 0.00
N GLU A 331 7.70 21.35 1.01
CA GLU A 331 8.72 20.30 0.93
C GLU A 331 8.08 18.92 0.75
N SER A 332 6.92 18.67 1.39
CA SER A 332 6.14 17.45 1.20
C SER A 332 5.62 17.36 -0.24
N LEU A 333 5.04 18.43 -0.78
CA LEU A 333 4.58 18.47 -2.18
C LEU A 333 5.72 18.17 -3.15
N LYS A 334 6.86 18.84 -2.99
CA LYS A 334 8.04 18.62 -3.83
C LYS A 334 8.55 17.18 -3.75
N ARG A 335 8.60 16.60 -2.55
CA ARG A 335 9.03 15.20 -2.38
C ARG A 335 8.06 14.22 -3.04
N ALA A 336 6.74 14.47 -2.98
CA ALA A 336 5.74 13.65 -3.63
C ALA A 336 5.91 13.58 -5.16
N GLU A 337 6.49 14.61 -5.81
CA GLU A 337 6.77 14.61 -7.26
C GLU A 337 7.70 13.47 -7.69
N GLU A 338 8.51 12.93 -6.76
CA GLU A 338 9.37 11.79 -7.04
C GLU A 338 8.57 10.49 -7.23
N PHE A 339 7.32 10.47 -6.78
CA PHE A 339 6.38 9.35 -6.86
C PHE A 339 5.19 9.66 -7.77
N SER A 340 5.41 10.38 -8.87
CA SER A 340 4.35 10.66 -9.83
C SER A 340 3.96 9.43 -10.65
N SER A 341 2.70 9.40 -11.10
CA SER A 341 2.21 8.35 -12.02
C SER A 341 3.02 8.27 -13.31
N GLN A 342 3.59 9.39 -13.77
CA GLN A 342 4.48 9.43 -14.94
C GLN A 342 5.79 8.67 -14.67
N LYS A 343 6.45 8.92 -13.52
CA LYS A 343 7.67 8.19 -13.14
C LYS A 343 7.41 6.69 -12.95
N PHE A 344 6.30 6.35 -12.31
CA PHE A 344 5.86 4.96 -12.21
C PHE A 344 5.75 4.32 -13.60
N ALA A 345 5.03 4.94 -14.52
CA ALA A 345 4.83 4.41 -15.87
C ALA A 345 6.16 4.24 -16.63
N GLN A 346 7.07 5.22 -16.55
CA GLN A 346 8.41 5.13 -17.16
C GLN A 346 9.25 3.99 -16.58
N ASN A 347 9.18 3.78 -15.27
CA ASN A 347 9.92 2.71 -14.62
C ASN A 347 9.31 1.33 -14.91
N MET A 348 7.98 1.24 -15.01
CA MET A 348 7.30 0.01 -15.45
C MET A 348 7.66 -0.36 -16.88
N ALA A 349 7.71 0.61 -17.81
CA ALA A 349 8.16 0.37 -19.18
C ALA A 349 9.57 -0.23 -19.21
N LYS A 350 10.54 0.38 -18.49
CA LYS A 350 11.90 -0.15 -18.37
C LYS A 350 11.96 -1.55 -17.75
N ALA A 351 11.12 -1.80 -16.74
CA ALA A 351 11.03 -3.12 -16.12
C ALA A 351 10.53 -4.17 -17.12
N PHE A 352 9.49 -3.86 -17.87
CA PHE A 352 8.97 -4.76 -18.90
C PHE A 352 9.95 -4.94 -20.06
N ASP A 353 10.65 -3.88 -20.50
CA ASP A 353 11.66 -3.96 -21.56
C ASP A 353 12.82 -4.92 -21.21
N SER A 354 13.14 -5.08 -19.93
CA SER A 354 14.19 -6.01 -19.49
C SER A 354 13.87 -7.49 -19.74
N LEU A 355 12.63 -7.80 -20.12
CA LEU A 355 12.15 -9.16 -20.41
C LEU A 355 12.30 -9.56 -21.89
N PHE A 356 12.66 -8.62 -22.76
CA PHE A 356 12.76 -8.79 -24.20
C PHE A 356 14.13 -8.37 -24.71
#